data_da10477586ac08c2f25521a4e976c1ae
#
_entry.id   da10477586ac08c2f25521a4e976c1ae
#
_cell.length_a   1.000
_cell.length_b   1.000
_cell.length_c   1.000
_cell.angle_alpha   90.00
_cell.angle_beta   90.00
_cell.angle_gamma   90.00
#
_symmetry.space_group_name_H-M   'P 1'
#
loop_
_entity.id
_entity.type
_entity.pdbx_description
1 polymer ?
#
loop_
_entity_poly.entity_id
_entity_poly.type
_entity_poly.pdbx_seq_one_letter_code
_entity_poly.pdbx_strand_id
1 'polypeptide(L)'
;MTDATQEEHPEVNTPKRSLPIFWALLLTLCLAPYLALSIFARPLADDYCSSTQFHLLGFWQAQANAYNGWTNRYATMFFTGIVDWFGLWGLRVLPVLLILGLAVSAYLLLKQVFRRVGVEQPRSNLVLFALALTLLHIAALPNLYQSIY
;
A
#
# COMPACT_ATOMS: atom_id res chain seq x y z
N MET A 1 -13.57 -44.02 -50.97
CA MET A 1 -14.45 -43.83 -49.81
C MET A 1 -13.52 -43.71 -48.62
N THR A 2 -13.14 -42.48 -48.32
CA THR A 2 -12.23 -42.16 -47.21
C THR A 2 -13.10 -41.54 -46.11
N ASP A 3 -13.24 -42.31 -45.05
CA ASP A 3 -13.98 -41.95 -43.86
C ASP A 3 -13.12 -40.96 -43.03
N ALA A 4 -13.54 -39.73 -43.03
CA ALA A 4 -12.88 -38.66 -42.22
C ALA A 4 -13.40 -38.75 -40.81
N THR A 5 -12.64 -39.44 -39.94
CA THR A 5 -12.85 -39.43 -38.50
C THR A 5 -12.63 -37.98 -38.00
N GLN A 6 -13.71 -37.31 -37.64
CA GLN A 6 -13.67 -36.04 -36.91
C GLN A 6 -13.11 -36.33 -35.54
N GLU A 7 -11.88 -35.89 -35.28
CA GLU A 7 -11.33 -35.80 -33.93
C GLU A 7 -12.09 -34.70 -33.17
N GLU A 8 -12.94 -35.14 -32.26
CA GLU A 8 -13.67 -34.32 -31.33
C GLU A 8 -12.65 -33.74 -30.32
N HIS A 9 -12.22 -32.48 -30.54
CA HIS A 9 -11.38 -31.77 -29.61
C HIS A 9 -12.14 -31.60 -28.28
N PRO A 10 -11.60 -32.07 -27.13
CA PRO A 10 -12.26 -31.88 -25.84
C PRO A 10 -12.33 -30.38 -25.53
N GLU A 11 -13.56 -29.89 -25.36
CA GLU A 11 -13.81 -28.53 -24.85
C GLU A 11 -13.10 -28.35 -23.51
N VAL A 12 -12.00 -27.59 -23.52
CA VAL A 12 -11.29 -27.19 -22.29
C VAL A 12 -12.20 -26.25 -21.54
N ASN A 13 -12.89 -26.81 -20.54
CA ASN A 13 -13.80 -26.09 -19.64
C ASN A 13 -12.99 -25.08 -18.83
N THR A 14 -12.88 -23.84 -19.35
CA THR A 14 -12.15 -22.77 -18.67
C THR A 14 -12.89 -22.40 -17.36
N PRO A 15 -12.24 -22.50 -16.22
CA PRO A 15 -12.89 -22.26 -14.93
C PRO A 15 -13.42 -20.82 -14.88
N LYS A 16 -14.68 -20.69 -14.43
CA LYS A 16 -15.41 -19.42 -14.33
C LYS A 16 -14.58 -18.37 -13.60
N ARG A 17 -14.29 -17.25 -14.26
CA ARG A 17 -13.51 -16.09 -13.80
C ARG A 17 -14.04 -15.37 -12.55
N SER A 18 -15.14 -15.80 -11.95
CA SER A 18 -15.82 -15.13 -10.84
C SER A 18 -15.12 -15.28 -9.48
N LEU A 19 -14.42 -16.39 -9.26
CA LEU A 19 -13.77 -16.70 -7.99
C LEU A 19 -12.68 -15.68 -7.55
N PRO A 20 -11.74 -15.29 -8.42
CA PRO A 20 -10.69 -14.32 -8.04
C PRO A 20 -11.25 -12.91 -7.78
N ILE A 21 -12.34 -12.53 -8.44
CA ILE A 21 -12.98 -11.23 -8.23
C ILE A 21 -13.63 -11.17 -6.86
N PHE A 22 -14.32 -12.22 -6.44
CA PHE A 22 -14.93 -12.30 -5.10
C PHE A 22 -13.88 -12.15 -3.99
N TRP A 23 -12.76 -12.87 -4.08
CA TRP A 23 -11.68 -12.76 -3.11
C TRP A 23 -11.00 -11.40 -3.11
N ALA A 24 -10.82 -10.78 -4.28
CA ALA A 24 -10.27 -9.44 -4.38
C ALA A 24 -11.18 -8.41 -3.70
N LEU A 25 -12.50 -8.50 -3.89
CA LEU A 25 -13.47 -7.65 -3.20
C LEU A 25 -13.46 -7.86 -1.69
N LEU A 26 -13.39 -9.11 -1.22
CA LEU A 26 -13.30 -9.43 0.19
C LEU A 26 -12.04 -8.83 0.84
N LEU A 27 -10.87 -8.98 0.20
CA LEU A 27 -9.62 -8.41 0.70
C LEU A 27 -9.65 -6.86 0.68
N THR A 28 -10.25 -6.27 -0.33
CA THR A 28 -10.44 -4.81 -0.39
C THR A 28 -11.36 -4.35 0.74
N LEU A 29 -12.41 -5.09 1.03
CA LEU A 29 -13.31 -4.81 2.16
C LEU A 29 -12.57 -4.93 3.50
N CYS A 30 -11.66 -5.88 3.66
CA CYS A 30 -10.81 -6.00 4.85
C CYS A 30 -9.82 -4.83 5.01
N LEU A 31 -9.44 -4.14 3.92
CA LEU A 31 -8.63 -2.92 3.98
C LEU A 31 -9.45 -1.68 4.30
N ALA A 32 -10.76 -1.69 4.06
CA ALA A 32 -11.64 -0.55 4.27
C ALA A 32 -11.59 0.05 5.69
N PRO A 33 -11.54 -0.72 6.79
CA PRO A 33 -11.39 -0.18 8.15
C PRO A 33 -10.12 0.64 8.32
N TYR A 34 -9.00 0.18 7.77
CA TYR A 34 -7.71 0.89 7.85
C TYR A 34 -7.75 2.20 7.08
N LEU A 35 -8.40 2.20 5.90
CA LEU A 35 -8.63 3.43 5.13
C LEU A 35 -9.58 4.38 5.85
N ALA A 36 -10.64 3.87 6.48
CA ALA A 36 -11.57 4.68 7.26
C ALA A 36 -10.90 5.31 8.49
N LEU A 37 -9.98 4.61 9.15
CA LEU A 37 -9.22 5.14 10.29
C LEU A 37 -8.38 6.37 9.90
N SER A 38 -7.94 6.48 8.66
CA SER A 38 -7.18 7.67 8.19
C SER A 38 -7.98 8.97 8.30
N ILE A 39 -9.32 8.91 8.24
CA ILE A 39 -10.19 10.08 8.40
C ILE A 39 -10.09 10.65 9.81
N PHE A 40 -9.82 9.78 10.79
CA PHE A 40 -9.69 10.15 12.20
C PHE A 40 -8.25 10.45 12.60
N ALA A 41 -7.28 10.37 11.67
CA ALA A 41 -5.89 10.71 11.93
C ALA A 41 -5.80 12.15 12.46
N ARG A 42 -5.12 12.31 13.59
CA ARG A 42 -4.89 13.60 14.25
C ARG A 42 -3.41 13.72 14.60
N PRO A 43 -2.86 14.95 14.59
CA PRO A 43 -1.49 15.15 15.00
C PRO A 43 -1.33 14.79 16.48
N LEU A 44 -0.23 14.12 16.81
CA LEU A 44 0.21 13.84 18.18
C LEU A 44 1.15 14.96 18.68
N ALA A 45 1.52 14.89 19.96
CA ALA A 45 2.38 15.89 20.61
C ALA A 45 3.67 16.18 19.83
N ASP A 46 4.34 15.14 19.35
CA ASP A 46 5.58 15.24 18.57
C ASP A 46 5.36 15.91 17.20
N ASP A 47 4.19 15.70 16.60
CA ASP A 47 3.85 16.35 15.33
C ASP A 47 3.69 17.85 15.50
N TYR A 48 3.10 18.31 16.63
CA TYR A 48 3.01 19.74 16.93
C TYR A 48 4.37 20.39 17.11
N CYS A 49 5.31 19.70 17.78
CA CYS A 49 6.67 20.19 17.93
C CYS A 49 7.38 20.33 16.59
N SER A 50 7.22 19.33 15.73
CA SER A 50 7.79 19.33 14.38
C SER A 50 7.18 20.42 13.51
N SER A 51 5.84 20.55 13.51
CA SER A 51 5.10 21.58 12.80
C SER A 51 5.54 22.98 13.24
N THR A 52 5.69 23.23 14.56
CA THR A 52 6.18 24.51 15.08
C THR A 52 7.58 24.84 14.54
N GLN A 53 8.47 23.85 14.45
CA GLN A 53 9.80 24.08 13.88
C GLN A 53 9.75 24.46 12.41
N PHE A 54 8.87 23.81 11.60
CA PHE A 54 8.69 24.16 10.19
C PHE A 54 8.13 25.56 10.01
N HIS A 55 7.19 25.98 10.86
CA HIS A 55 6.61 27.32 10.79
C HIS A 55 7.57 28.42 11.25
N LEU A 56 8.42 28.16 12.26
CA LEU A 56 9.35 29.15 12.78
C LEU A 56 10.62 29.29 11.94
N LEU A 57 11.18 28.19 11.47
CA LEU A 57 12.49 28.16 10.80
C LEU A 57 12.39 28.01 9.28
N GLY A 58 11.22 27.61 8.79
CA GLY A 58 11.05 27.21 7.41
C GLY A 58 11.56 25.78 7.16
N PHE A 59 11.07 25.18 6.07
CA PHE A 59 11.28 23.76 5.74
C PHE A 59 12.75 23.33 5.76
N TRP A 60 13.61 24.04 5.05
CA TRP A 60 15.02 23.64 4.88
C TRP A 60 15.84 23.79 6.15
N GLN A 61 15.58 24.82 6.93
CA GLN A 61 16.32 25.06 8.16
C GLN A 61 15.87 24.10 9.29
N ALA A 62 14.59 23.80 9.37
CA ALA A 62 14.07 22.77 10.26
C ALA A 62 14.67 21.39 9.92
N GLN A 63 14.79 21.06 8.62
CA GLN A 63 15.43 19.84 8.15
C GLN A 63 16.92 19.79 8.52
N ALA A 64 17.66 20.88 8.32
CA ALA A 64 19.06 20.96 8.70
C ALA A 64 19.28 20.82 10.21
N ASN A 65 18.40 21.40 11.02
CA ASN A 65 18.44 21.25 12.48
C ASN A 65 18.14 19.81 12.91
N ALA A 66 17.17 19.15 12.28
CA ALA A 66 16.87 17.75 12.55
C ALA A 66 18.05 16.84 12.18
N TYR A 67 18.74 17.12 11.08
CA TYR A 67 19.93 16.37 10.67
C TYR A 67 21.11 16.55 11.62
N ASN A 68 21.37 17.79 12.09
CA ASN A 68 22.54 18.12 12.88
C ASN A 68 22.37 17.92 14.39
N GLY A 69 21.13 17.96 14.88
CA GLY A 69 20.93 18.16 16.31
C GLY A 69 20.25 17.05 17.05
N TRP A 70 19.37 16.27 16.45
CA TRP A 70 18.49 15.50 17.33
C TRP A 70 18.41 14.01 17.03
N THR A 71 18.38 13.58 15.80
CA THR A 71 18.23 12.14 15.55
C THR A 71 18.57 11.76 14.12
N ASN A 72 18.86 10.48 13.91
CA ASN A 72 18.91 9.86 12.58
C ASN A 72 17.54 9.82 11.84
N ARG A 73 16.54 10.58 12.34
CA ARG A 73 15.17 10.59 11.78
C ARG A 73 14.93 11.71 10.75
N TYR A 74 15.98 12.21 10.09
CA TYR A 74 15.88 13.26 9.07
C TYR A 74 14.89 12.92 7.96
N ALA A 75 14.82 11.65 7.55
CA ALA A 75 13.86 11.21 6.53
C ALA A 75 12.41 11.32 7.02
N THR A 76 12.14 10.95 8.27
CA THR A 76 10.80 11.12 8.88
C THR A 76 10.43 12.59 8.93
N MET A 77 11.33 13.46 9.38
CA MET A 77 11.11 14.91 9.42
C MET A 77 10.84 15.50 8.02
N PHE A 78 11.52 15.00 6.99
CA PHE A 78 11.25 15.43 5.62
C PHE A 78 9.81 15.13 5.21
N PHE A 79 9.34 13.90 5.43
CA PHE A 79 7.96 13.53 5.09
C PHE A 79 6.94 14.26 5.98
N THR A 80 7.23 14.42 7.28
CA THR A 80 6.36 15.18 8.19
C THR A 80 6.24 16.63 7.72
N GLY A 81 7.32 17.26 7.28
CA GLY A 81 7.28 18.62 6.76
C GLY A 81 6.48 18.77 5.47
N ILE A 82 6.54 17.79 4.58
CA ILE A 82 5.67 17.77 3.38
C ILE A 82 4.21 17.64 3.79
N VAL A 83 3.90 16.74 4.74
CA VAL A 83 2.54 16.52 5.22
C VAL A 83 1.99 17.76 5.92
N ASP A 84 2.83 18.43 6.73
CA ASP A 84 2.48 19.66 7.44
C ASP A 84 2.08 20.79 6.48
N TRP A 85 2.72 20.87 5.32
CA TRP A 85 2.35 21.84 4.28
C TRP A 85 0.90 21.71 3.80
N PHE A 86 0.37 20.47 3.80
CA PHE A 86 -1.04 20.19 3.49
C PHE A 86 -1.95 20.21 4.72
N GLY A 87 -1.41 20.46 5.92
CA GLY A 87 -2.13 20.49 7.18
C GLY A 87 -2.87 19.18 7.49
N LEU A 88 -4.05 19.26 8.07
CA LEU A 88 -4.86 18.08 8.45
C LEU A 88 -5.19 17.14 7.27
N TRP A 89 -5.29 17.69 6.06
CA TRP A 89 -5.52 16.88 4.87
C TRP A 89 -4.32 15.99 4.54
N GLY A 90 -3.11 16.50 4.74
CA GLY A 90 -1.89 15.72 4.55
C GLY A 90 -1.86 14.49 5.45
N LEU A 91 -2.18 14.65 6.73
CA LEU A 91 -2.24 13.56 7.70
C LEU A 91 -3.29 12.49 7.35
N ARG A 92 -4.43 12.89 6.81
CA ARG A 92 -5.50 11.97 6.43
C ARG A 92 -5.22 11.23 5.12
N VAL A 93 -4.59 11.90 4.18
CA VAL A 93 -4.30 11.33 2.85
C VAL A 93 -3.07 10.44 2.86
N LEU A 94 -2.07 10.76 3.70
CA LEU A 94 -0.81 10.02 3.76
C LEU A 94 -0.99 8.50 3.99
N PRO A 95 -1.77 8.03 4.99
CA PRO A 95 -1.97 6.60 5.20
C PRO A 95 -2.60 5.90 3.99
N VAL A 96 -3.53 6.58 3.31
CA VAL A 96 -4.17 6.05 2.09
C VAL A 96 -3.12 5.88 0.99
N LEU A 97 -2.29 6.90 0.76
CA LEU A 97 -1.21 6.84 -0.25
C LEU A 97 -0.20 5.75 0.07
N LEU A 98 0.15 5.56 1.35
CA LEU A 98 1.08 4.51 1.78
C LEU A 98 0.50 3.11 1.54
N ILE A 99 -0.76 2.88 1.88
CA ILE A 99 -1.44 1.59 1.63
C ILE A 99 -1.51 1.31 0.13
N LEU A 100 -1.91 2.30 -0.67
CA LEU A 100 -1.96 2.16 -2.13
C LEU A 100 -0.56 1.93 -2.71
N GLY A 101 0.44 2.70 -2.26
CA GLY A 101 1.83 2.53 -2.67
C GLY A 101 2.37 1.14 -2.34
N LEU A 102 2.05 0.62 -1.15
CA LEU A 102 2.43 -0.73 -0.75
C LEU A 102 1.76 -1.79 -1.65
N ALA A 103 0.46 -1.65 -1.94
CA ALA A 103 -0.26 -2.57 -2.81
C ALA A 103 0.29 -2.57 -4.25
N VAL A 104 0.57 -1.39 -4.80
CA VAL A 104 1.18 -1.24 -6.12
C VAL A 104 2.59 -1.85 -6.15
N SER A 105 3.41 -1.57 -5.14
CA SER A 105 4.76 -2.11 -5.01
C SER A 105 4.75 -3.64 -4.91
N ALA A 106 3.84 -4.20 -4.11
CA ALA A 106 3.66 -5.64 -4.00
C ALA A 106 3.23 -6.26 -5.35
N TYR A 107 2.31 -5.63 -6.07
CA TYR A 107 1.88 -6.07 -7.40
C TYR A 107 3.05 -6.08 -8.40
N LEU A 108 3.83 -5.01 -8.45
CA LEU A 108 4.97 -4.90 -9.37
C LEU A 108 6.06 -5.93 -9.03
N LEU A 109 6.34 -6.12 -7.74
CA LEU A 109 7.30 -7.12 -7.26
C LEU A 109 6.86 -8.53 -7.68
N LEU A 110 5.60 -8.91 -7.37
CA LEU A 110 5.07 -10.22 -7.73
C LEU A 110 5.11 -10.45 -9.24
N LYS A 111 4.68 -9.46 -10.03
CA LYS A 111 4.77 -9.52 -11.49
C LYS A 111 6.20 -9.78 -11.98
N GLN A 112 7.18 -9.12 -11.39
CA GLN A 112 8.59 -9.30 -11.74
C GLN A 112 9.10 -10.69 -11.36
N VAL A 113 8.77 -11.17 -10.16
CA VAL A 113 9.17 -12.48 -9.66
C VAL A 113 8.58 -13.59 -10.54
N PHE A 114 7.27 -13.59 -10.79
CA PHE A 114 6.64 -14.60 -11.63
C PHE A 114 7.19 -14.61 -13.06
N ARG A 115 7.46 -13.43 -13.61
CA ARG A 115 8.10 -13.31 -14.93
C ARG A 115 9.50 -13.93 -14.95
N ARG A 116 10.30 -13.78 -13.88
CA ARG A 116 11.64 -14.38 -13.80
C ARG A 116 11.62 -15.88 -13.63
N VAL A 117 10.63 -16.40 -12.92
CA VAL A 117 10.43 -17.84 -12.72
C VAL A 117 9.81 -18.53 -13.95
N GLY A 118 9.38 -17.75 -14.96
CA GLY A 118 8.77 -18.30 -16.18
C GLY A 118 7.33 -18.76 -15.97
N VAL A 119 6.66 -18.32 -14.88
CA VAL A 119 5.27 -18.69 -14.59
C VAL A 119 4.35 -17.54 -15.01
N GLU A 120 3.53 -17.78 -16.02
CA GLU A 120 2.51 -16.82 -16.44
C GLU A 120 1.30 -16.89 -15.50
N GLN A 121 1.07 -15.82 -14.76
CA GLN A 121 -0.10 -15.67 -13.90
C GLN A 121 -1.08 -14.66 -14.48
N PRO A 122 -2.40 -14.95 -14.43
CA PRO A 122 -3.41 -13.99 -14.83
C PRO A 122 -3.37 -12.75 -13.92
N ARG A 123 -3.65 -11.58 -14.49
CA ARG A 123 -3.62 -10.29 -13.75
C ARG A 123 -4.48 -10.29 -12.50
N SER A 124 -5.63 -10.98 -12.53
CA SER A 124 -6.53 -11.12 -11.37
C SER A 124 -5.86 -11.79 -10.18
N ASN A 125 -5.08 -12.84 -10.42
CA ASN A 125 -4.36 -13.54 -9.34
C ASN A 125 -3.22 -12.68 -8.77
N LEU A 126 -2.51 -11.93 -9.63
CA LEU A 126 -1.48 -11.00 -9.17
C LEU A 126 -2.05 -9.90 -8.28
N VAL A 127 -3.21 -9.34 -8.63
CA VAL A 127 -3.91 -8.36 -7.80
C VAL A 127 -4.33 -8.98 -6.47
N LEU A 128 -4.90 -10.19 -6.50
CA LEU A 128 -5.29 -10.93 -5.28
C LEU A 128 -4.10 -11.12 -4.34
N PHE A 129 -2.97 -11.62 -4.85
CA PHE A 129 -1.77 -11.85 -4.05
C PHE A 129 -1.19 -10.53 -3.52
N ALA A 130 -1.21 -9.45 -4.31
CA ALA A 130 -0.76 -8.14 -3.88
C ALA A 130 -1.60 -7.58 -2.73
N LEU A 131 -2.93 -7.69 -2.82
CA LEU A 131 -3.85 -7.29 -1.74
C LEU A 131 -3.67 -8.14 -0.49
N ALA A 132 -3.53 -9.46 -0.63
CA ALA A 132 -3.28 -10.36 0.49
C ALA A 132 -1.95 -10.05 1.19
N LEU A 133 -0.89 -9.80 0.42
CA LEU A 133 0.43 -9.43 0.95
C LEU A 133 0.37 -8.07 1.67
N THR A 134 -0.35 -7.11 1.11
CA THR A 134 -0.56 -5.79 1.73
C THR A 134 -1.30 -5.93 3.06
N LEU A 135 -2.39 -6.69 3.09
CA LEU A 135 -3.15 -6.92 4.31
C LEU A 135 -2.32 -7.65 5.37
N LEU A 136 -1.57 -8.69 4.95
CA LEU A 136 -0.68 -9.42 5.84
C LEU A 136 0.39 -8.51 6.43
N HIS A 137 0.98 -7.62 5.60
CA HIS A 137 1.99 -6.67 6.06
C HIS A 137 1.41 -5.71 7.11
N ILE A 138 0.23 -5.15 6.86
CA ILE A 138 -0.46 -4.27 7.82
C ILE A 138 -0.78 -5.02 9.11
N ALA A 139 -1.31 -6.26 9.02
CA ALA A 139 -1.67 -7.07 10.17
C ALA A 139 -0.45 -7.53 10.99
N ALA A 140 0.72 -7.67 10.35
CA ALA A 140 1.97 -8.08 11.00
C ALA A 140 2.68 -6.93 11.74
N LEU A 141 2.24 -5.68 11.58
CA LEU A 141 2.80 -4.55 12.32
C LEU A 141 2.40 -4.65 13.80
N PRO A 142 3.36 -4.89 14.73
CA PRO A 142 3.05 -5.26 16.12
C PRO A 142 2.44 -4.12 16.95
N ASN A 143 2.45 -2.90 16.45
CA ASN A 143 2.04 -1.70 17.19
C ASN A 143 1.22 -0.75 16.32
N LEU A 144 0.24 -1.27 15.58
CA LEU A 144 -0.69 -0.41 14.84
C LEU A 144 -1.36 0.62 15.76
N TYR A 145 -1.62 0.24 17.03
CA TYR A 145 -2.15 1.13 18.06
C TYR A 145 -1.18 2.25 18.45
N GLN A 146 0.13 1.99 18.49
CA GLN A 146 1.13 3.03 18.83
C GLN A 146 1.52 3.91 17.64
N SER A 147 1.22 3.46 16.42
CA SER A 147 1.51 4.24 15.20
C SER A 147 0.31 5.09 14.74
N ILE A 148 -0.86 4.87 15.34
CA ILE A 148 -2.11 5.59 15.02
C ILE A 148 -2.51 6.55 16.17
N TYR A 149 -1.96 6.36 17.36
CA TYR A 149 -2.09 7.22 18.54
C TYR A 149 -0.74 7.79 18.92
#